data_dd537d392444295fdef8974bed770e2e
#
_entry.id   dd537d392444295fdef8974bed770e2e
#
_cell.length_a   1.000
_cell.length_b   1.000
_cell.length_c   1.000
_cell.angle_alpha   90.00
_cell.angle_beta   90.00
_cell.angle_gamma   90.00
#
_symmetry.space_group_name_H-M   'P 1'
#
loop_
_entity.id
_entity.type
_entity.pdbx_description
1 polymer ?
#
loop_
_entity_poly.entity_id
_entity_poly.type
_entity_poly.pdbx_seq_one_letter_code
_entity_poly.pdbx_strand_id
1 'polypeptide(L)'
;MTSLPSKSFPAFANAIGHARFIAAYDAVLEDWPVPFEELVVPTQSGMTHVIASGPIGAPPLLLLPSFSGTATVWRLNMEGLSRHFRCYAVDVIGQPGKSSTPRDALDRQQFAAWLTELLDGLVVPRVSLVGCSFGGYLALSQAALTPDRIERVVVISPVGVFQSQFLKLIYAMVIKGTMRKLMRRLTRSARAPSMADLGIVPNDEQWGKLISVIMAEAPRLSKIRPARFRSSEIEAIRTPVLILVGDKERLYDPQRMLAMAQRLMPHAQGEIVSNADHLAAMAQPAKVNARITDFLLATGSA
;
A
#
# COMPACT_ATOMS: atom_id res chain seq x y z
N MET A 1 -21.64 -16.61 -11.44
CA MET A 1 -20.18 -16.51 -11.72
C MET A 1 -20.01 -15.66 -12.96
N THR A 2 -19.77 -14.37 -12.81
CA THR A 2 -19.45 -13.49 -13.92
C THR A 2 -18.02 -13.81 -14.37
N SER A 3 -17.87 -14.29 -15.59
CA SER A 3 -16.55 -14.54 -16.19
C SER A 3 -15.75 -13.23 -16.19
N LEU A 4 -14.56 -13.27 -15.61
CA LEU A 4 -13.61 -12.14 -15.70
C LEU A 4 -13.37 -11.80 -17.18
N PRO A 5 -13.22 -10.52 -17.52
CA PRO A 5 -12.94 -10.12 -18.90
C PRO A 5 -11.65 -10.80 -19.40
N SER A 6 -11.58 -11.08 -20.71
CA SER A 6 -10.49 -11.82 -21.36
C SER A 6 -9.09 -11.23 -21.11
N LYS A 7 -9.00 -9.99 -20.61
CA LYS A 7 -7.78 -9.32 -20.18
C LYS A 7 -8.03 -8.66 -18.82
N SER A 8 -7.50 -9.25 -17.75
CA SER A 8 -7.62 -8.75 -16.39
C SER A 8 -6.24 -8.60 -15.77
N PHE A 9 -6.06 -7.61 -14.90
CA PHE A 9 -4.85 -7.40 -14.10
C PHE A 9 -5.17 -7.56 -12.61
N PRO A 10 -4.27 -8.21 -11.83
CA PRO A 10 -3.02 -8.83 -12.27
C PRO A 10 -3.28 -10.03 -13.19
N ALA A 11 -2.51 -10.11 -14.26
CA ALA A 11 -2.60 -11.23 -15.22
C ALA A 11 -1.42 -12.18 -15.01
N PHE A 12 -1.70 -13.39 -14.54
CA PHE A 12 -0.69 -14.45 -14.39
C PHE A 12 -0.38 -15.10 -15.75
N ALA A 13 0.83 -15.64 -15.88
CA ALA A 13 1.26 -16.26 -17.13
C ALA A 13 0.43 -17.52 -17.48
N ASN A 14 -0.07 -18.21 -16.45
CA ASN A 14 -0.90 -19.41 -16.58
C ASN A 14 -1.74 -19.66 -15.32
N ALA A 15 -2.68 -20.58 -15.42
CA ALA A 15 -3.58 -20.97 -14.32
C ALA A 15 -2.85 -21.55 -13.10
N ILE A 16 -1.72 -22.24 -13.32
CA ILE A 16 -0.94 -22.84 -12.22
C ILE A 16 -0.30 -21.74 -11.37
N GLY A 17 0.30 -20.72 -12.00
CA GLY A 17 0.87 -19.57 -11.27
C GLY A 17 -0.20 -18.81 -10.50
N HIS A 18 -1.38 -18.61 -11.08
CA HIS A 18 -2.52 -18.02 -10.39
C HIS A 18 -2.96 -18.85 -9.19
N ALA A 19 -3.13 -20.17 -9.36
CA ALA A 19 -3.52 -21.06 -8.26
C ALA A 19 -2.50 -21.06 -7.09
N ARG A 20 -1.20 -21.05 -7.42
CA ARG A 20 -0.13 -20.94 -6.40
C ARG A 20 -0.21 -19.62 -5.64
N PHE A 21 -0.48 -18.52 -6.35
CA PHE A 21 -0.65 -17.20 -5.74
C PHE A 21 -1.84 -17.20 -4.78
N ILE A 22 -3.00 -17.67 -5.22
CA ILE A 22 -4.21 -17.75 -4.38
C ILE A 22 -3.95 -18.61 -3.15
N ALA A 23 -3.36 -19.80 -3.30
CA ALA A 23 -3.04 -20.67 -2.17
C ALA A 23 -2.08 -20.01 -1.16
N ALA A 24 -1.07 -19.26 -1.64
CA ALA A 24 -0.16 -18.55 -0.75
C ALA A 24 -0.82 -17.34 -0.08
N TYR A 25 -1.75 -16.68 -0.77
CA TYR A 25 -2.54 -15.58 -0.21
C TYR A 25 -3.47 -16.10 0.89
N ASP A 26 -4.21 -17.17 0.62
CA ASP A 26 -5.16 -17.78 1.56
C ASP A 26 -4.44 -18.30 2.79
N ALA A 27 -3.24 -18.88 2.65
CA ALA A 27 -2.42 -19.30 3.78
C ALA A 27 -2.04 -18.16 4.74
N VAL A 28 -1.88 -16.91 4.22
CA VAL A 28 -1.70 -15.74 5.09
C VAL A 28 -3.01 -15.36 5.79
N LEU A 29 -4.16 -15.58 5.14
CA LEU A 29 -5.47 -15.31 5.75
C LEU A 29 -5.84 -16.32 6.83
N GLU A 30 -5.40 -17.58 6.74
CA GLU A 30 -5.60 -18.59 7.80
C GLU A 30 -4.99 -18.10 9.13
N ASP A 31 -3.89 -17.34 9.07
CA ASP A 31 -3.22 -16.75 10.24
C ASP A 31 -3.68 -15.30 10.52
N TRP A 32 -4.81 -14.86 9.96
CA TRP A 32 -5.30 -13.50 10.22
C TRP A 32 -5.71 -13.34 11.69
N PRO A 33 -5.18 -12.33 12.41
CA PRO A 33 -5.20 -12.35 13.88
C PRO A 33 -6.56 -12.03 14.51
N VAL A 34 -7.55 -11.64 13.72
CA VAL A 34 -8.88 -11.23 14.19
C VAL A 34 -9.96 -11.71 13.21
N PRO A 35 -11.23 -11.80 13.62
CA PRO A 35 -12.32 -12.07 12.69
C PRO A 35 -12.34 -11.09 11.52
N PHE A 36 -12.57 -11.60 10.32
CA PHE A 36 -12.60 -10.82 9.09
C PHE A 36 -13.66 -11.30 8.10
N GLU A 37 -13.98 -10.44 7.16
CA GLU A 37 -14.81 -10.72 6.01
C GLU A 37 -14.04 -10.37 4.74
N GLU A 38 -14.10 -11.22 3.72
CA GLU A 38 -13.64 -10.86 2.38
C GLU A 38 -14.79 -10.24 1.61
N LEU A 39 -14.61 -9.00 1.16
CA LEU A 39 -15.58 -8.27 0.36
C LEU A 39 -15.04 -8.12 -1.07
N VAL A 40 -15.95 -8.16 -2.05
CA VAL A 40 -15.63 -7.86 -3.45
C VAL A 40 -16.53 -6.72 -3.90
N VAL A 41 -15.94 -5.56 -4.09
CA VAL A 41 -16.65 -4.32 -4.43
C VAL A 41 -16.48 -4.03 -5.92
N PRO A 42 -17.57 -4.01 -6.71
CA PRO A 42 -17.51 -3.62 -8.12
C PRO A 42 -17.28 -2.11 -8.25
N THR A 43 -16.37 -1.72 -9.13
CA THR A 43 -16.11 -0.34 -9.53
C THR A 43 -16.05 -0.25 -11.05
N GLN A 44 -16.14 0.94 -11.64
CA GLN A 44 -15.92 1.14 -13.07
C GLN A 44 -14.49 0.76 -13.50
N SER A 45 -13.56 0.77 -12.55
CA SER A 45 -12.17 0.41 -12.76
C SER A 45 -11.87 -1.08 -12.64
N GLY A 46 -12.82 -1.88 -12.13
CA GLY A 46 -12.69 -3.34 -11.95
C GLY A 46 -13.28 -3.83 -10.63
N MET A 47 -12.99 -5.08 -10.30
CA MET A 47 -13.43 -5.70 -9.04
C MET A 47 -12.36 -5.46 -7.97
N THR A 48 -12.75 -4.91 -6.85
CA THR A 48 -11.83 -4.63 -5.74
C THR A 48 -12.08 -5.58 -4.59
N HIS A 49 -11.05 -6.33 -4.22
CA HIS A 49 -11.05 -7.18 -3.05
C HIS A 49 -10.61 -6.40 -1.81
N VAL A 50 -11.33 -6.62 -0.71
CA VAL A 50 -11.10 -5.95 0.58
C VAL A 50 -11.22 -6.97 1.71
N ILE A 51 -10.30 -6.93 2.64
CA ILE A 51 -10.39 -7.66 3.92
C ILE A 51 -10.91 -6.68 4.96
N ALA A 52 -12.12 -6.93 5.47
CA ALA A 52 -12.77 -6.09 6.46
C ALA A 52 -12.66 -6.72 7.85
N SER A 53 -12.18 -5.97 8.86
CA SER A 53 -12.04 -6.42 10.25
C SER A 53 -12.44 -5.32 11.22
N GLY A 54 -12.83 -5.70 12.43
CA GLY A 54 -13.25 -4.77 13.48
C GLY A 54 -14.77 -4.51 13.50
N PRO A 55 -15.27 -3.84 14.54
CA PRO A 55 -16.71 -3.68 14.77
C PRO A 55 -17.39 -2.90 13.66
N ILE A 56 -18.56 -3.38 13.24
CA ILE A 56 -19.45 -2.62 12.36
C ILE A 56 -19.89 -1.36 13.13
N GLY A 57 -19.78 -0.19 12.49
CA GLY A 57 -20.11 1.11 13.12
C GLY A 57 -18.94 1.79 13.81
N ALA A 58 -17.79 1.14 13.99
CA ALA A 58 -16.56 1.83 14.40
C ALA A 58 -16.07 2.78 13.27
N PRO A 59 -15.29 3.82 13.60
CA PRO A 59 -14.76 4.74 12.60
C PRO A 59 -14.06 4.00 11.45
N PRO A 60 -14.39 4.30 10.18
CA PRO A 60 -13.82 3.58 9.04
C PRO A 60 -12.36 3.95 8.81
N LEU A 61 -11.53 2.93 8.59
CA LEU A 61 -10.11 3.04 8.33
C LEU A 61 -9.73 2.23 7.10
N LEU A 62 -9.27 2.88 6.03
CA LEU A 62 -8.86 2.21 4.82
C LEU A 62 -7.33 2.11 4.75
N LEU A 63 -6.83 0.90 4.49
CA LEU A 63 -5.43 0.54 4.57
C LEU A 63 -4.89 0.20 3.17
N LEU A 64 -3.94 1.01 2.69
CA LEU A 64 -3.36 0.91 1.34
C LEU A 64 -1.94 0.33 1.41
N PRO A 65 -1.67 -0.81 0.76
CA PRO A 65 -0.37 -1.48 0.79
C PRO A 65 0.71 -0.76 -0.03
N SER A 66 1.94 -1.21 0.14
CA SER A 66 3.09 -0.80 -0.67
C SER A 66 2.96 -1.30 -2.12
N PHE A 67 3.81 -0.76 -3.01
CA PHE A 67 3.92 -1.24 -4.39
C PHE A 67 4.23 -2.74 -4.43
N SER A 68 3.53 -3.48 -5.27
CA SER A 68 3.55 -4.93 -5.35
C SER A 68 3.18 -5.66 -4.04
N GLY A 69 2.64 -4.95 -3.06
CA GLY A 69 2.06 -5.52 -1.85
C GLY A 69 0.59 -5.89 -2.06
N THR A 70 0.08 -6.72 -1.16
CA THR A 70 -1.33 -7.11 -1.06
C THR A 70 -1.94 -6.56 0.22
N ALA A 71 -3.25 -6.63 0.38
CA ALA A 71 -3.95 -6.31 1.63
C ALA A 71 -3.35 -7.01 2.85
N THR A 72 -2.76 -8.19 2.65
CA THR A 72 -2.18 -9.02 3.72
C THR A 72 -0.95 -8.41 4.41
N VAL A 73 -0.34 -7.36 3.85
CA VAL A 73 0.76 -6.63 4.49
C VAL A 73 0.35 -6.06 5.85
N TRP A 74 -0.95 -5.83 6.05
CA TRP A 74 -1.51 -5.25 7.27
C TRP A 74 -1.79 -6.26 8.38
N ARG A 75 -1.57 -7.58 8.14
CA ARG A 75 -1.87 -8.65 9.09
C ARG A 75 -1.37 -8.36 10.51
N LEU A 76 -0.12 -7.95 10.64
CA LEU A 76 0.49 -7.64 11.95
C LEU A 76 -0.08 -6.39 12.65
N ASN A 77 -0.86 -5.58 11.91
CA ASN A 77 -1.47 -4.37 12.44
C ASN A 77 -2.95 -4.57 12.84
N MET A 78 -3.58 -5.63 12.34
CA MET A 78 -5.03 -5.80 12.49
C MET A 78 -5.47 -5.92 13.94
N GLU A 79 -4.76 -6.70 14.77
CA GLU A 79 -5.14 -6.87 16.17
C GLU A 79 -5.21 -5.54 16.93
N GLY A 80 -4.25 -4.62 16.66
CA GLY A 80 -4.24 -3.32 17.31
C GLY A 80 -5.25 -2.34 16.73
N LEU A 81 -5.36 -2.26 15.40
CA LEU A 81 -6.21 -1.29 14.73
C LEU A 81 -7.69 -1.64 14.79
N SER A 82 -8.05 -2.91 14.61
CA SER A 82 -9.46 -3.34 14.59
C SER A 82 -10.18 -3.24 15.94
N ARG A 83 -9.46 -3.02 17.03
CA ARG A 83 -10.07 -2.69 18.35
C ARG A 83 -10.76 -1.33 18.35
N HIS A 84 -10.33 -0.43 17.48
CA HIS A 84 -10.76 0.98 17.47
C HIS A 84 -11.47 1.37 16.18
N PHE A 85 -11.22 0.64 15.09
CA PHE A 85 -11.67 1.02 13.75
C PHE A 85 -12.34 -0.16 13.04
N ARG A 86 -13.27 0.15 12.14
CA ARG A 86 -13.67 -0.75 11.06
C ARG A 86 -12.62 -0.65 9.96
N CYS A 87 -11.67 -1.58 9.96
CA CYS A 87 -10.53 -1.61 9.06
C CYS A 87 -10.92 -2.26 7.72
N TYR A 88 -10.52 -1.63 6.62
CA TYR A 88 -10.66 -2.12 5.24
C TYR A 88 -9.27 -2.21 4.62
N ALA A 89 -8.64 -3.38 4.68
CA ALA A 89 -7.36 -3.61 3.99
C ALA A 89 -7.64 -3.98 2.53
N VAL A 90 -7.06 -3.20 1.60
CA VAL A 90 -7.45 -3.22 0.18
C VAL A 90 -6.36 -3.83 -0.68
N ASP A 91 -6.73 -4.76 -1.55
CA ASP A 91 -5.89 -5.11 -2.69
C ASP A 91 -6.05 -4.05 -3.77
N VAL A 92 -5.00 -3.26 -4.00
CA VAL A 92 -5.03 -2.16 -4.98
C VAL A 92 -5.17 -2.71 -6.40
N ILE A 93 -6.12 -2.18 -7.17
CA ILE A 93 -6.33 -2.62 -8.56
C ILE A 93 -5.05 -2.51 -9.39
N GLY A 94 -4.82 -3.50 -10.24
CA GLY A 94 -3.63 -3.54 -11.09
C GLY A 94 -2.32 -3.88 -10.38
N GLN A 95 -2.36 -4.13 -9.07
CA GLN A 95 -1.26 -4.64 -8.25
C GLN A 95 -1.51 -6.12 -7.89
N PRO A 96 -0.53 -6.86 -7.31
CA PRO A 96 -0.80 -8.19 -6.80
C PRO A 96 -1.96 -8.16 -5.79
N GLY A 97 -2.79 -9.20 -5.81
CA GLY A 97 -3.96 -9.29 -4.94
C GLY A 97 -5.07 -10.08 -5.61
N LYS A 98 -6.21 -10.17 -4.94
CA LYS A 98 -7.44 -10.77 -5.47
C LYS A 98 -8.29 -9.75 -6.26
N SER A 99 -7.90 -8.46 -6.29
CA SER A 99 -8.51 -7.43 -7.11
C SER A 99 -8.16 -7.60 -8.59
N SER A 100 -9.05 -7.18 -9.47
CA SER A 100 -8.82 -7.22 -10.91
C SER A 100 -9.26 -5.93 -11.60
N THR A 101 -8.59 -5.58 -12.71
CA THR A 101 -8.97 -4.45 -13.55
C THR A 101 -8.72 -4.79 -15.02
N PRO A 102 -9.59 -4.34 -15.95
CA PRO A 102 -9.34 -4.46 -17.39
C PRO A 102 -8.31 -3.43 -17.89
N ARG A 103 -7.91 -2.45 -17.05
CA ARG A 103 -7.00 -1.37 -17.43
C ARG A 103 -5.56 -1.84 -17.42
N ASP A 104 -4.83 -1.60 -18.50
CA ASP A 104 -3.41 -1.91 -18.62
C ASP A 104 -2.49 -0.77 -18.15
N ALA A 105 -3.04 0.40 -17.85
CA ALA A 105 -2.35 1.53 -17.27
C ALA A 105 -3.29 2.33 -16.37
N LEU A 106 -2.77 2.83 -15.26
CA LEU A 106 -3.50 3.63 -14.28
C LEU A 106 -2.66 4.87 -13.93
N ASP A 107 -3.29 6.03 -13.96
CA ASP A 107 -2.73 7.29 -13.48
C ASP A 107 -3.31 7.71 -12.13
N ARG A 108 -2.84 8.86 -11.61
CA ARG A 108 -3.24 9.37 -10.30
C ARG A 108 -4.75 9.67 -10.20
N GLN A 109 -5.33 10.24 -11.25
CA GLN A 109 -6.76 10.56 -11.29
C GLN A 109 -7.60 9.29 -11.33
N GLN A 110 -7.18 8.30 -12.10
CA GLN A 110 -7.87 7.02 -12.20
C GLN A 110 -7.83 6.24 -10.86
N PHE A 111 -6.72 6.28 -10.15
CA PHE A 111 -6.64 5.72 -8.80
C PHE A 111 -7.55 6.45 -7.81
N ALA A 112 -7.61 7.78 -7.88
CA ALA A 112 -8.48 8.56 -7.01
C ALA A 112 -9.97 8.31 -7.31
N ALA A 113 -10.36 8.23 -8.58
CA ALA A 113 -11.71 7.87 -8.98
C ALA A 113 -12.08 6.46 -8.48
N TRP A 114 -11.20 5.48 -8.71
CA TRP A 114 -11.37 4.11 -8.21
C TRP A 114 -11.58 4.07 -6.69
N LEU A 115 -10.78 4.81 -5.92
CA LEU A 115 -10.87 4.82 -4.46
C LEU A 115 -12.21 5.46 -4.01
N THR A 116 -12.66 6.50 -4.70
CA THR A 116 -13.98 7.12 -4.44
C THR A 116 -15.12 6.12 -4.69
N GLU A 117 -15.08 5.43 -5.83
CA GLU A 117 -16.05 4.38 -6.18
C GLU A 117 -16.02 3.22 -5.16
N LEU A 118 -14.83 2.84 -4.67
CA LEU A 118 -14.69 1.84 -3.62
C LEU A 118 -15.38 2.29 -2.33
N LEU A 119 -15.18 3.54 -1.90
CA LEU A 119 -15.83 4.09 -0.72
C LEU A 119 -17.37 4.13 -0.88
N ASP A 120 -17.85 4.45 -2.08
CA ASP A 120 -19.29 4.44 -2.37
C ASP A 120 -19.86 3.02 -2.29
N GLY A 121 -19.16 2.03 -2.86
CA GLY A 121 -19.55 0.63 -2.80
C GLY A 121 -19.48 0.02 -1.38
N LEU A 122 -18.62 0.54 -0.52
CA LEU A 122 -18.56 0.19 0.90
C LEU A 122 -19.56 0.96 1.75
N VAL A 123 -20.29 1.91 1.18
CA VAL A 123 -21.22 2.83 1.88
C VAL A 123 -20.49 3.63 2.98
N VAL A 124 -19.27 4.07 2.68
CA VAL A 124 -18.43 4.86 3.58
C VAL A 124 -18.34 6.29 3.07
N PRO A 125 -19.08 7.25 3.65
CA PRO A 125 -19.11 8.63 3.16
C PRO A 125 -17.79 9.37 3.38
N ARG A 126 -17.13 9.13 4.52
CA ARG A 126 -15.81 9.68 4.86
C ARG A 126 -14.96 8.62 5.55
N VAL A 127 -13.64 8.69 5.36
CA VAL A 127 -12.71 7.66 5.84
C VAL A 127 -11.38 8.28 6.27
N SER A 128 -10.75 7.70 7.27
CA SER A 128 -9.31 7.91 7.51
C SER A 128 -8.51 6.93 6.65
N LEU A 129 -7.37 7.41 6.12
CA LEU A 129 -6.49 6.61 5.27
C LEU A 129 -5.17 6.31 5.98
N VAL A 130 -4.72 5.06 5.88
CA VAL A 130 -3.33 4.68 6.19
C VAL A 130 -2.71 4.09 4.94
N GLY A 131 -1.57 4.63 4.51
CA GLY A 131 -0.88 4.15 3.32
C GLY A 131 0.61 3.93 3.56
N CYS A 132 1.12 2.75 3.17
CA CYS A 132 2.54 2.43 3.23
C CYS A 132 3.18 2.63 1.84
N SER A 133 4.29 3.37 1.75
CA SER A 133 5.08 3.55 0.53
C SER A 133 4.23 4.08 -0.64
N PHE A 134 3.96 3.26 -1.67
CA PHE A 134 3.04 3.58 -2.76
C PHE A 134 1.60 3.83 -2.26
N GLY A 135 1.14 3.08 -1.25
CA GLY A 135 -0.13 3.35 -0.59
C GLY A 135 -0.19 4.76 0.03
N GLY A 136 0.94 5.25 0.55
CA GLY A 136 1.08 6.63 1.03
C GLY A 136 0.94 7.67 -0.09
N TYR A 137 1.49 7.37 -1.27
CA TYR A 137 1.27 8.20 -2.47
C TYR A 137 -0.21 8.25 -2.86
N LEU A 138 -0.91 7.10 -2.83
CA LEU A 138 -2.34 7.03 -3.14
C LEU A 138 -3.18 7.79 -2.10
N ALA A 139 -2.86 7.64 -0.81
CA ALA A 139 -3.57 8.32 0.29
C ALA A 139 -3.46 9.85 0.19
N LEU A 140 -2.25 10.38 -0.06
CA LEU A 140 -2.06 11.83 -0.26
C LEU A 140 -2.68 12.32 -1.57
N SER A 141 -2.67 11.48 -2.62
CA SER A 141 -3.37 11.81 -3.87
C SER A 141 -4.87 11.96 -3.65
N GLN A 142 -5.47 11.07 -2.84
CA GLN A 142 -6.89 11.14 -2.51
C GLN A 142 -7.20 12.38 -1.68
N ALA A 143 -6.38 12.70 -0.66
CA ALA A 143 -6.55 13.91 0.14
C ALA A 143 -6.44 15.20 -0.68
N ALA A 144 -5.62 15.20 -1.74
CA ALA A 144 -5.48 16.34 -2.64
C ALA A 144 -6.63 16.48 -3.64
N LEU A 145 -7.21 15.36 -4.10
CA LEU A 145 -8.20 15.34 -5.19
C LEU A 145 -9.64 15.29 -4.70
N THR A 146 -9.89 14.67 -3.54
CA THR A 146 -11.23 14.53 -2.96
C THR A 146 -11.19 14.74 -1.43
N PRO A 147 -10.77 15.91 -0.95
CA PRO A 147 -10.55 16.18 0.48
C PRO A 147 -11.81 15.95 1.34
N ASP A 148 -12.99 16.20 0.80
CA ASP A 148 -14.26 16.07 1.52
C ASP A 148 -14.59 14.61 1.93
N ARG A 149 -13.96 13.64 1.27
CA ARG A 149 -14.12 12.21 1.58
C ARG A 149 -13.11 11.72 2.61
N ILE A 150 -12.11 12.54 3.00
CA ILE A 150 -11.00 12.12 3.84
C ILE A 150 -11.02 12.88 5.16
N GLU A 151 -11.00 12.12 6.26
CA GLU A 151 -10.95 12.70 7.60
C GLU A 151 -9.53 13.02 8.04
N ARG A 152 -8.65 12.01 7.99
CA ARG A 152 -7.23 12.10 8.36
C ARG A 152 -6.42 11.16 7.49
N VAL A 153 -5.14 11.45 7.34
CA VAL A 153 -4.21 10.61 6.57
C VAL A 153 -3.00 10.26 7.40
N VAL A 154 -2.65 8.98 7.44
CA VAL A 154 -1.36 8.51 7.94
C VAL A 154 -0.57 7.91 6.78
N VAL A 155 0.64 8.38 6.57
CA VAL A 155 1.54 7.81 5.56
C VAL A 155 2.79 7.25 6.21
N ILE A 156 3.13 6.02 5.84
CA ILE A 156 4.28 5.30 6.38
C ILE A 156 5.29 5.15 5.26
N SER A 157 6.48 5.71 5.46
CA SER A 157 7.58 5.70 4.47
C SER A 157 7.12 6.06 3.05
N PRO A 158 6.40 7.19 2.85
CA PRO A 158 5.80 7.53 1.55
C PRO A 158 6.87 7.73 0.48
N VAL A 159 6.59 7.29 -0.75
CA VAL A 159 7.47 7.49 -1.92
C VAL A 159 6.75 8.31 -2.99
N GLY A 160 7.52 9.06 -3.77
CA GLY A 160 6.99 9.81 -4.93
C GLY A 160 6.26 11.10 -4.62
N VAL A 161 6.21 11.53 -3.37
CA VAL A 161 5.55 12.78 -2.94
C VAL A 161 6.58 13.87 -2.65
N PHE A 162 7.44 13.66 -1.67
CA PHE A 162 8.38 14.69 -1.17
C PHE A 162 9.77 14.63 -1.81
N GLN A 163 10.07 13.59 -2.59
CA GLN A 163 11.41 13.35 -3.11
C GLN A 163 11.52 13.60 -4.61
N SER A 164 12.56 14.35 -5.01
CA SER A 164 12.91 14.54 -6.42
C SER A 164 13.48 13.28 -7.10
N GLN A 165 13.79 12.23 -6.33
CA GLN A 165 14.55 11.07 -6.80
C GLN A 165 13.71 9.81 -7.07
N PHE A 166 12.38 9.89 -6.96
CA PHE A 166 11.48 8.74 -7.22
C PHE A 166 11.73 8.08 -8.59
N LEU A 167 11.93 8.88 -9.62
CA LEU A 167 12.26 8.37 -10.95
C LEU A 167 13.62 7.66 -10.98
N LYS A 168 14.61 8.14 -10.22
CA LYS A 168 15.92 7.47 -10.11
C LYS A 168 15.77 6.12 -9.39
N LEU A 169 14.91 6.03 -8.39
CA LEU A 169 14.66 4.80 -7.66
C LEU A 169 13.95 3.77 -8.55
N ILE A 170 12.88 4.14 -9.26
CA ILE A 170 12.22 3.26 -10.22
C ILE A 170 13.21 2.85 -11.32
N TYR A 171 13.97 3.78 -11.86
CA TYR A 171 14.98 3.50 -12.87
C TYR A 171 16.05 2.53 -12.35
N ALA A 172 16.53 2.71 -11.11
CA ALA A 172 17.49 1.80 -10.47
C ALA A 172 16.89 0.40 -10.25
N MET A 173 15.61 0.31 -9.83
CA MET A 173 14.92 -0.98 -9.69
C MET A 173 14.72 -1.68 -11.04
N VAL A 174 14.32 -0.94 -12.08
CA VAL A 174 14.14 -1.47 -13.44
C VAL A 174 15.47 -1.92 -14.03
N ILE A 175 16.54 -1.12 -13.90
CA ILE A 175 17.88 -1.49 -14.40
C ILE A 175 18.41 -2.69 -13.64
N LYS A 176 18.35 -2.69 -12.30
CA LYS A 176 18.76 -3.85 -11.50
C LYS A 176 17.96 -5.09 -11.86
N GLY A 177 16.65 -4.96 -12.10
CA GLY A 177 15.78 -6.04 -12.54
C GLY A 177 16.12 -6.57 -13.93
N THR A 178 16.40 -5.70 -14.90
CA THR A 178 16.78 -6.08 -16.28
C THR A 178 18.20 -6.65 -16.33
N MET A 179 19.15 -6.04 -15.63
CA MET A 179 20.51 -6.56 -15.51
C MET A 179 20.52 -7.96 -14.87
N ARG A 180 19.68 -8.18 -13.87
CA ARG A 180 19.48 -9.48 -13.23
C ARG A 180 18.84 -10.53 -14.14
N LYS A 181 17.83 -10.16 -14.93
CA LYS A 181 17.27 -11.07 -15.96
C LYS A 181 18.34 -11.48 -16.96
N LEU A 182 19.21 -10.56 -17.35
CA LEU A 182 20.33 -10.82 -18.24
C LEU A 182 21.37 -11.74 -17.58
N MET A 183 21.77 -11.46 -16.33
CA MET A 183 22.70 -12.31 -15.56
C MET A 183 22.14 -13.72 -15.31
N ARG A 184 20.83 -13.87 -15.01
CA ARG A 184 20.19 -15.19 -14.91
C ARG A 184 20.25 -16.00 -16.20
N ARG A 185 20.14 -15.33 -17.36
CA ARG A 185 20.32 -16.00 -18.68
C ARG A 185 21.76 -16.46 -18.91
N LEU A 186 22.72 -15.71 -18.39
CA LEU A 186 24.14 -15.97 -18.61
C LEU A 186 24.76 -16.98 -17.59
N THR A 187 24.29 -16.98 -16.34
CA THR A 187 24.98 -17.72 -15.26
C THR A 187 24.20 -18.92 -14.71
N ARG A 188 23.00 -19.25 -15.19
CA ARG A 188 22.17 -20.37 -14.69
C ARG A 188 22.06 -20.51 -13.15
N SER A 189 22.77 -19.68 -12.36
CA SER A 189 23.01 -19.84 -10.92
C SER A 189 22.63 -18.63 -10.05
N ALA A 190 22.10 -17.54 -10.61
CA ALA A 190 21.75 -16.39 -9.79
C ALA A 190 20.42 -16.61 -9.05
N ARG A 191 20.49 -16.84 -7.73
CA ARG A 191 19.35 -16.84 -6.82
C ARG A 191 18.54 -15.55 -7.01
N ALA A 192 17.22 -15.66 -7.09
CA ALA A 192 16.37 -14.47 -7.03
C ALA A 192 16.67 -13.68 -5.74
N PRO A 193 16.75 -12.33 -5.76
CA PRO A 193 16.94 -11.57 -4.55
C PRO A 193 15.76 -11.85 -3.61
N SER A 194 16.08 -12.19 -2.39
CA SER A 194 15.09 -12.22 -1.32
C SER A 194 14.76 -10.78 -0.90
N MET A 195 13.61 -10.59 -0.27
CA MET A 195 13.26 -9.29 0.34
C MET A 195 14.29 -8.91 1.42
N ALA A 196 14.96 -9.89 2.03
CA ALA A 196 16.08 -9.71 2.93
C ALA A 196 17.27 -8.98 2.28
N ASP A 197 17.55 -9.26 0.99
CA ASP A 197 18.62 -8.57 0.25
C ASP A 197 18.29 -7.08 0.00
N LEU A 198 17.01 -6.71 0.11
CA LEU A 198 16.52 -5.32 0.04
C LEU A 198 16.45 -4.67 1.43
N GLY A 199 16.81 -5.40 2.51
CA GLY A 199 16.65 -4.96 3.89
C GLY A 199 15.19 -4.94 4.36
N ILE A 200 14.31 -5.61 3.65
CA ILE A 200 12.89 -5.77 3.96
C ILE A 200 12.75 -7.20 4.47
N VAL A 201 12.92 -7.40 5.76
CA VAL A 201 12.78 -8.72 6.40
C VAL A 201 11.59 -8.68 7.33
N PRO A 202 10.42 -9.11 6.86
CA PRO A 202 9.36 -9.41 7.82
C PRO A 202 9.75 -10.68 8.60
N ASN A 203 9.60 -10.65 9.90
CA ASN A 203 9.58 -11.84 10.75
C ASN A 203 8.27 -12.66 10.54
N ASP A 204 7.81 -12.72 9.31
CA ASP A 204 6.56 -13.34 8.92
C ASP A 204 6.83 -14.34 7.78
N GLU A 205 6.89 -15.62 8.12
CA GLU A 205 7.21 -16.69 7.18
C GLU A 205 6.15 -16.83 6.09
N GLN A 206 4.87 -16.73 6.43
CA GLN A 206 3.76 -16.90 5.49
C GLN A 206 3.72 -15.76 4.49
N TRP A 207 3.86 -14.51 4.97
CA TRP A 207 3.94 -13.36 4.08
C TRP A 207 5.20 -13.41 3.21
N GLY A 208 6.33 -13.88 3.76
CA GLY A 208 7.57 -14.10 3.00
C GLY A 208 7.38 -15.13 1.86
N LYS A 209 6.64 -16.21 2.11
CA LYS A 209 6.26 -17.20 1.09
C LYS A 209 5.39 -16.56 0.00
N LEU A 210 4.35 -15.79 0.37
CA LEU A 210 3.49 -15.08 -0.58
C LEU A 210 4.31 -14.16 -1.49
N ILE A 211 5.19 -13.34 -0.93
CA ILE A 211 6.06 -12.44 -1.71
C ILE A 211 6.97 -13.24 -2.64
N SER A 212 7.50 -14.38 -2.20
CA SER A 212 8.33 -15.25 -3.04
C SER A 212 7.53 -15.79 -4.23
N VAL A 213 6.27 -16.16 -4.04
CA VAL A 213 5.38 -16.57 -5.12
C VAL A 213 5.08 -15.42 -6.07
N ILE A 214 4.74 -14.22 -5.56
CA ILE A 214 4.54 -13.02 -6.38
C ILE A 214 5.78 -12.76 -7.27
N MET A 215 6.97 -12.84 -6.70
CA MET A 215 8.22 -12.62 -7.42
C MET A 215 8.52 -13.72 -8.46
N ALA A 216 8.18 -14.97 -8.17
CA ALA A 216 8.44 -16.12 -9.05
C ALA A 216 7.44 -16.16 -10.22
N GLU A 217 6.16 -16.02 -9.93
CA GLU A 217 5.09 -16.09 -10.94
C GLU A 217 4.98 -14.76 -11.73
N ALA A 218 5.62 -13.69 -11.24
CA ALA A 218 5.73 -12.37 -11.87
C ALA A 218 4.44 -11.96 -12.60
N PRO A 219 3.32 -11.76 -11.88
CA PRO A 219 2.08 -11.38 -12.53
C PRO A 219 2.30 -10.11 -13.36
N ARG A 220 1.66 -10.05 -14.51
CA ARG A 220 1.64 -8.81 -15.28
C ARG A 220 0.81 -7.80 -14.51
N LEU A 221 1.43 -6.70 -14.12
CA LEU A 221 0.77 -5.61 -13.40
C LEU A 221 0.32 -4.54 -14.38
N SER A 222 -0.71 -3.79 -14.01
CA SER A 222 -1.04 -2.55 -14.71
C SER A 222 0.13 -1.58 -14.62
N LYS A 223 0.43 -0.91 -15.71
CA LYS A 223 1.44 0.14 -15.73
C LYS A 223 0.97 1.30 -14.86
N ILE A 224 1.77 1.66 -13.88
CA ILE A 224 1.53 2.88 -13.11
C ILE A 224 2.12 4.05 -13.89
N ARG A 225 1.31 5.09 -14.09
CA ARG A 225 1.75 6.39 -14.61
C ARG A 225 1.80 7.38 -13.44
N PRO A 226 2.87 7.40 -12.65
CA PRO A 226 2.95 8.29 -11.51
C PRO A 226 3.05 9.73 -12.02
N ALA A 227 2.04 10.54 -11.71
CA ALA A 227 2.17 11.97 -11.84
C ALA A 227 2.94 12.49 -10.62
N ARG A 228 3.96 13.29 -10.86
CA ARG A 228 4.72 13.95 -9.80
C ARG A 228 3.81 14.98 -9.12
N PHE A 229 3.79 15.00 -7.80
CA PHE A 229 3.15 16.07 -7.08
C PHE A 229 3.89 17.39 -7.38
N ARG A 230 3.14 18.42 -7.71
CA ARG A 230 3.64 19.80 -7.68
C ARG A 230 3.63 20.29 -6.23
N SER A 231 4.57 21.15 -5.85
CA SER A 231 4.61 21.71 -4.49
C SER A 231 3.27 22.34 -4.10
N SER A 232 2.65 23.09 -5.01
CA SER A 232 1.33 23.70 -4.78
C SER A 232 0.20 22.71 -4.51
N GLU A 233 0.27 21.49 -5.04
CA GLU A 233 -0.73 20.45 -4.76
C GLU A 233 -0.56 19.89 -3.34
N ILE A 234 0.68 19.76 -2.88
CA ILE A 234 1.00 19.33 -1.51
C ILE A 234 0.60 20.43 -0.51
N GLU A 235 0.97 21.68 -0.83
CA GLU A 235 0.64 22.85 -0.02
C GLU A 235 -0.89 23.09 0.10
N ALA A 236 -1.66 22.62 -0.87
CA ALA A 236 -3.12 22.73 -0.87
C ALA A 236 -3.81 21.66 0.01
N ILE A 237 -3.12 20.59 0.43
CA ILE A 237 -3.70 19.58 1.32
C ILE A 237 -3.95 20.22 2.68
N ARG A 238 -5.20 20.24 3.12
CA ARG A 238 -5.64 20.74 4.43
C ARG A 238 -6.00 19.64 5.41
N THR A 239 -6.24 18.44 4.90
CA THR A 239 -6.49 17.24 5.71
C THR A 239 -5.34 17.05 6.70
N PRO A 240 -5.61 16.76 7.98
CA PRO A 240 -4.56 16.43 8.94
C PRO A 240 -3.74 15.21 8.48
N VAL A 241 -2.41 15.33 8.52
CA VAL A 241 -1.48 14.30 8.05
C VAL A 241 -0.49 13.93 9.13
N LEU A 242 -0.30 12.62 9.36
CA LEU A 242 0.79 12.04 10.12
C LEU A 242 1.74 11.31 9.16
N ILE A 243 3.04 11.56 9.29
CA ILE A 243 4.09 10.94 8.47
C ILE A 243 5.00 10.14 9.39
N LEU A 244 5.02 8.82 9.23
CA LEU A 244 5.89 7.91 9.96
C LEU A 244 6.99 7.39 9.04
N VAL A 245 8.25 7.44 9.49
CA VAL A 245 9.40 6.95 8.70
C VAL A 245 10.34 6.17 9.59
N GLY A 246 10.80 5.01 9.12
CA GLY A 246 11.77 4.21 9.86
C GLY A 246 13.15 4.90 9.97
N ASP A 247 13.84 4.74 11.09
CA ASP A 247 15.21 5.25 11.29
C ASP A 247 16.25 4.53 10.40
N LYS A 248 15.91 3.32 9.93
CA LYS A 248 16.74 2.49 9.04
C LYS A 248 16.26 2.54 7.58
N GLU A 249 15.50 3.57 7.20
CA GLU A 249 15.06 3.79 5.81
C GLU A 249 16.28 3.89 4.87
N ARG A 250 16.24 3.14 3.76
CA ARG A 250 17.36 3.05 2.82
C ARG A 250 17.11 3.68 1.45
N LEU A 251 15.85 4.01 1.16
CA LEU A 251 15.47 4.60 -0.13
C LEU A 251 15.74 6.11 -0.16
N TYR A 252 15.74 6.74 1.02
CA TYR A 252 15.98 8.17 1.19
C TYR A 252 16.38 8.50 2.63
N ASP A 253 16.88 9.71 2.84
CA ASP A 253 17.18 10.23 4.16
C ASP A 253 15.87 10.62 4.89
N PRO A 254 15.53 9.98 6.03
CA PRO A 254 14.29 10.22 6.75
C PRO A 254 14.13 11.67 7.22
N GLN A 255 15.20 12.27 7.74
CA GLN A 255 15.18 13.63 8.30
C GLN A 255 14.95 14.67 7.20
N ARG A 256 15.66 14.51 6.07
CA ARG A 256 15.48 15.41 4.91
C ARG A 256 14.08 15.31 4.33
N MET A 257 13.51 14.11 4.30
CA MET A 257 12.15 13.91 3.82
C MET A 257 11.14 14.57 4.75
N LEU A 258 11.26 14.38 6.08
CA LEU A 258 10.39 15.03 7.06
C LEU A 258 10.52 16.56 7.02
N ALA A 259 11.74 17.10 6.91
CA ALA A 259 11.96 18.53 6.77
C ALA A 259 11.29 19.10 5.50
N MET A 260 11.34 18.37 4.39
CA MET A 260 10.63 18.75 3.15
C MET A 260 9.12 18.73 3.33
N ALA A 261 8.60 17.67 3.96
CA ALA A 261 7.17 17.53 4.25
C ALA A 261 6.68 18.67 5.15
N GLN A 262 7.41 18.97 6.22
CA GLN A 262 7.10 20.08 7.14
C GLN A 262 7.11 21.44 6.45
N ARG A 263 8.01 21.65 5.49
CA ARG A 263 8.06 22.91 4.70
C ARG A 263 6.84 23.05 3.79
N LEU A 264 6.38 21.96 3.17
CA LEU A 264 5.26 21.99 2.20
C LEU A 264 3.90 21.87 2.90
N MET A 265 3.84 21.20 4.05
CA MET A 265 2.65 21.01 4.88
C MET A 265 3.01 21.31 6.34
N PRO A 266 3.04 22.58 6.78
CA PRO A 266 3.43 22.95 8.13
C PRO A 266 2.55 22.33 9.23
N HIS A 267 1.32 21.97 8.91
CA HIS A 267 0.36 21.32 9.82
C HIS A 267 0.57 19.80 9.93
N ALA A 268 1.36 19.18 9.04
CA ALA A 268 1.62 17.75 9.11
C ALA A 268 2.53 17.41 10.29
N GLN A 269 2.22 16.32 10.99
CA GLN A 269 3.07 15.75 12.01
C GLN A 269 4.05 14.76 11.38
N GLY A 270 5.34 14.89 11.69
CA GLY A 270 6.39 14.00 11.20
C GLY A 270 7.10 13.29 12.34
N GLU A 271 7.30 11.98 12.26
CA GLU A 271 7.93 11.18 13.30
C GLU A 271 8.81 10.06 12.73
N ILE A 272 9.97 9.84 13.39
CA ILE A 272 10.88 8.73 13.08
C ILE A 272 10.57 7.55 14.00
N VAL A 273 10.27 6.39 13.37
CA VAL A 273 10.01 5.14 14.08
C VAL A 273 11.34 4.42 14.29
N SER A 274 11.76 4.30 15.55
CA SER A 274 13.02 3.63 15.92
C SER A 274 12.97 2.12 15.64
N ASN A 275 14.11 1.57 15.20
CA ASN A 275 14.30 0.17 14.83
C ASN A 275 13.36 -0.31 13.69
N ALA A 276 13.08 0.57 12.75
CA ALA A 276 12.22 0.28 11.60
C ALA A 276 12.91 0.66 10.29
N ASP A 277 12.68 -0.15 9.27
CA ASP A 277 13.09 0.10 7.89
C ASP A 277 11.93 0.69 7.07
N HIS A 278 11.97 0.53 5.74
CA HIS A 278 10.95 1.01 4.82
C HIS A 278 9.55 0.46 5.11
N LEU A 279 9.43 -0.75 5.68
CA LEU A 279 8.16 -1.36 6.08
C LEU A 279 7.91 -1.20 7.59
N ALA A 280 8.01 0.02 8.09
CA ALA A 280 7.88 0.32 9.53
C ALA A 280 6.61 -0.27 10.17
N ALA A 281 5.50 -0.35 9.43
CA ALA A 281 4.26 -0.99 9.89
C ALA A 281 4.43 -2.47 10.25
N MET A 282 5.30 -3.18 9.54
CA MET A 282 5.60 -4.59 9.81
C MET A 282 6.75 -4.74 10.80
N ALA A 283 7.76 -3.87 10.73
CA ALA A 283 8.94 -3.94 11.60
C ALA A 283 8.61 -3.57 13.06
N GLN A 284 7.69 -2.63 13.27
CA GLN A 284 7.30 -2.13 14.59
C GLN A 284 5.77 -1.99 14.70
N PRO A 285 4.99 -3.06 14.53
CA PRO A 285 3.53 -2.97 14.44
C PRO A 285 2.89 -2.34 15.67
N ALA A 286 3.33 -2.67 16.87
CA ALA A 286 2.77 -2.13 18.10
C ALA A 286 2.96 -0.59 18.22
N LYS A 287 4.18 -0.10 17.92
CA LYS A 287 4.47 1.34 17.94
C LYS A 287 3.68 2.09 16.86
N VAL A 288 3.66 1.54 15.66
CA VAL A 288 2.94 2.17 14.53
C VAL A 288 1.45 2.18 14.80
N ASN A 289 0.87 1.10 15.30
CA ASN A 289 -0.55 1.04 15.66
C ASN A 289 -0.91 2.07 16.74
N ALA A 290 -0.10 2.19 17.81
CA ALA A 290 -0.34 3.20 18.84
C ALA A 290 -0.36 4.61 18.25
N ARG A 291 0.64 4.96 17.43
CA ARG A 291 0.71 6.29 16.81
C ARG A 291 -0.43 6.56 15.84
N ILE A 292 -0.84 5.56 15.03
CA ILE A 292 -2.02 5.66 14.16
C ILE A 292 -3.26 5.93 15.01
N THR A 293 -3.48 5.13 16.03
CA THR A 293 -4.68 5.23 16.90
C THR A 293 -4.72 6.58 17.60
N ASP A 294 -3.63 7.01 18.23
CA ASP A 294 -3.54 8.31 18.92
C ASP A 294 -3.85 9.47 17.96
N PHE A 295 -3.26 9.45 16.76
CA PHE A 295 -3.48 10.50 15.78
C PHE A 295 -4.90 10.51 15.22
N LEU A 296 -5.47 9.33 14.91
CA LEU A 296 -6.80 9.24 14.30
C LEU A 296 -7.93 9.51 15.29
N LEU A 297 -7.75 9.17 16.56
CA LEU A 297 -8.75 9.40 17.61
C LEU A 297 -8.55 10.71 18.38
N ALA A 298 -7.48 11.46 18.11
CA ALA A 298 -7.28 12.74 18.77
C ALA A 298 -8.49 13.65 18.53
N THR A 299 -9.20 13.98 19.62
CA THR A 299 -10.21 15.05 19.65
C THR A 299 -9.45 16.36 19.66
N GLY A 300 -9.20 16.94 18.52
CA GLY A 300 -8.40 18.15 18.49
C GLY A 300 -8.78 19.04 17.35
N SER A 301 -9.08 20.22 17.75
CA SER A 301 -9.04 21.50 17.05
C SER A 301 -8.49 21.42 15.61
N ALA A 302 -9.41 21.53 14.69
CA ALA A 302 -9.11 22.01 13.35
C ALA A 302 -8.61 23.44 13.40
#